data_6cc542021bbba997ea6b5130a71b478a
#
_entry.id   6cc542021bbba997ea6b5130a71b478a
#
_cell.length_a   1.000
_cell.length_b   1.000
_cell.length_c   1.000
_cell.angle_alpha   90.00
_cell.angle_beta   90.00
_cell.angle_gamma   90.00
#
_symmetry.space_group_name_H-M   'P 1'
#
loop_
_entity.id
_entity.type
_entity.pdbx_description
1 polymer ?
#
loop_
_entity_poly.entity_id
_entity_poly.type
_entity_poly.pdbx_seq_one_letter_code
_entity_poly.pdbx_strand_id
1 'polypeptide(L)'
;MTHTLEPYEGNVGFDFLGFNVRQYRVGKYRTRTYRGKAGFKTLIKPSQKAIKRHLQQIKDIIRRHRGAPREALIAALNPIIWGWALYHRTGVAKRVFTECDMRIFEMLKWWARRRHPRKSWGWCYRRYWRQHNGRISFTDGNSVLVFHEDTPIQRHVKVRGDKSPYDGDWPYWILRLGRDPTKPIRVTRLTQRQKGRCIMCGLYFKAEDIVEIHHWDGDRSNNRYRNLELLHGHCHDKIHGKGVCDKDPRD
;
A
#
# COMPACT_ATOMS: atom_id res chain seq x y z
N MET A 1 30.59 -5.25 1.14
CA MET A 1 30.26 -3.81 1.20
C MET A 1 29.40 -3.47 -0.02
N THR A 2 28.32 -2.74 0.09
CA THR A 2 27.45 -2.39 -1.03
C THR A 2 27.55 -0.90 -1.33
N HIS A 3 27.70 -0.53 -2.61
CA HIS A 3 27.73 0.86 -3.03
C HIS A 3 26.36 1.23 -3.65
N THR A 4 25.78 2.36 -3.22
CA THR A 4 24.43 2.76 -3.65
C THR A 4 24.40 3.53 -4.96
N LEU A 5 25.54 3.99 -5.44
CA LEU A 5 25.68 4.84 -6.60
C LEU A 5 26.44 4.18 -7.75
N GLU A 6 27.54 3.51 -7.44
CA GLU A 6 28.43 2.88 -8.41
C GLU A 6 28.30 1.36 -8.37
N PRO A 7 28.57 0.65 -9.46
CA PRO A 7 28.54 -0.81 -9.46
C PRO A 7 29.63 -1.36 -8.51
N TYR A 8 29.23 -2.22 -7.61
CA TYR A 8 30.13 -3.06 -6.81
C TYR A 8 29.74 -4.51 -7.07
N GLU A 9 30.69 -5.32 -7.55
CA GLU A 9 30.43 -6.71 -7.96
C GLU A 9 29.24 -6.86 -8.93
N GLY A 10 29.12 -5.91 -9.88
CA GLY A 10 28.05 -5.91 -10.89
C GLY A 10 26.68 -5.44 -10.39
N ASN A 11 26.54 -5.12 -9.11
CA ASN A 11 25.28 -4.65 -8.51
C ASN A 11 25.37 -3.18 -8.09
N VAL A 12 24.30 -2.42 -8.33
CA VAL A 12 24.18 -1.03 -7.89
C VAL A 12 23.02 -0.91 -6.93
N GLY A 13 23.29 -0.47 -5.70
CA GLY A 13 22.33 -0.44 -4.61
C GLY A 13 22.21 -1.81 -3.93
N PHE A 14 21.22 -1.97 -3.10
CA PHE A 14 20.94 -3.22 -2.40
C PHE A 14 19.45 -3.51 -2.35
N ASP A 15 19.12 -4.79 -2.28
CA ASP A 15 17.74 -5.27 -2.12
C ASP A 15 17.45 -5.52 -0.66
N PHE A 16 16.37 -4.95 -0.16
CA PHE A 16 15.89 -5.14 1.21
C PHE A 16 14.37 -5.25 1.22
N LEU A 17 13.84 -6.32 1.83
CA LEU A 17 12.41 -6.57 1.95
C LEU A 17 11.62 -6.37 0.63
N GLY A 18 12.16 -6.84 -0.47
CA GLY A 18 11.50 -6.72 -1.79
C GLY A 18 11.63 -5.36 -2.47
N PHE A 19 12.34 -4.43 -1.86
CA PHE A 19 12.69 -3.14 -2.44
C PHE A 19 14.16 -3.09 -2.83
N ASN A 20 14.46 -2.36 -3.91
CA ASN A 20 15.81 -1.97 -4.28
C ASN A 20 16.04 -0.52 -3.88
N VAL A 21 17.05 -0.29 -3.05
CA VAL A 21 17.48 1.05 -2.60
C VAL A 21 18.71 1.44 -3.38
N ARG A 22 18.58 2.52 -4.16
CA ARG A 22 19.66 3.01 -5.03
C ARG A 22 19.68 4.51 -5.10
N GLN A 23 20.89 5.10 -5.22
CA GLN A 23 21.10 6.49 -5.54
C GLN A 23 21.22 6.68 -7.06
N TYR A 24 20.61 7.75 -7.56
CA TYR A 24 20.66 8.16 -8.96
C TYR A 24 21.26 9.54 -9.06
N ARG A 25 22.22 9.73 -9.96
CA ARG A 25 22.73 11.07 -10.28
C ARG A 25 21.60 11.94 -10.84
N VAL A 26 21.54 13.19 -10.42
CA VAL A 26 20.52 14.14 -10.86
C VAL A 26 21.19 15.29 -11.57
N GLY A 27 20.72 15.62 -12.78
CA GLY A 27 21.27 16.70 -13.58
C GLY A 27 21.03 18.08 -12.95
N LYS A 28 21.87 19.04 -13.36
CA LYS A 28 21.97 20.41 -12.83
C LYS A 28 20.63 21.15 -12.67
N TYR A 29 19.62 20.84 -13.49
CA TYR A 29 18.34 21.56 -13.53
C TYR A 29 17.19 20.88 -12.76
N ARG A 30 17.40 19.70 -12.17
CA ARG A 30 16.32 18.91 -11.51
C ARG A 30 16.49 18.75 -10.00
N THR A 31 17.48 19.34 -9.40
CA THR A 31 17.70 19.29 -7.95
C THR A 31 17.30 20.62 -7.31
N ARG A 32 16.26 20.61 -6.48
CA ARG A 32 16.18 21.61 -5.41
C ARG A 32 17.29 21.28 -4.44
N THR A 33 18.40 21.96 -4.59
CA THR A 33 19.55 21.88 -3.69
C THR A 33 19.18 22.61 -2.40
N TYR A 34 18.97 21.84 -1.33
CA TYR A 34 19.06 22.39 0.00
C TYR A 34 20.56 22.67 0.26
N ARG A 35 20.96 23.94 0.36
CA ARG A 35 22.34 24.40 0.58
C ARG A 35 23.38 24.01 -0.49
N GLY A 36 23.05 24.01 -1.75
CA GLY A 36 24.03 23.89 -2.83
C GLY A 36 24.76 22.54 -3.00
N LYS A 37 24.36 21.50 -2.25
CA LYS A 37 25.02 20.19 -2.27
C LYS A 37 24.02 19.11 -2.59
N ALA A 38 23.81 18.70 -3.84
CA ALA A 38 23.27 17.38 -4.08
C ALA A 38 23.30 16.98 -5.55
N GLY A 39 24.23 16.16 -5.92
CA GLY A 39 24.24 15.44 -7.19
C GLY A 39 23.37 14.20 -7.23
N PHE A 40 22.62 13.82 -6.15
CA PHE A 40 22.02 12.49 -6.06
C PHE A 40 20.63 12.49 -5.46
N LYS A 41 19.81 11.53 -5.92
CA LYS A 41 18.48 11.25 -5.37
C LYS A 41 18.37 9.76 -5.04
N THR A 42 18.13 9.43 -3.79
CA THR A 42 17.83 8.06 -3.37
C THR A 42 16.41 7.71 -3.79
N LEU A 43 16.26 6.62 -4.52
CA LEU A 43 14.98 6.05 -4.90
C LEU A 43 14.87 4.64 -4.33
N ILE A 44 13.69 4.35 -3.78
CA ILE A 44 13.28 3.04 -3.30
C ILE A 44 12.24 2.52 -4.30
N LYS A 45 12.56 1.43 -4.98
CA LYS A 45 11.72 0.81 -6.02
C LYS A 45 11.47 -0.66 -5.69
N PRO A 46 10.41 -1.29 -6.23
CA PRO A 46 10.31 -2.75 -6.18
C PRO A 46 11.56 -3.41 -6.77
N SER A 47 12.12 -4.40 -6.08
CA SER A 47 13.30 -5.12 -6.57
C SER A 47 12.95 -6.02 -7.75
N GLN A 48 13.92 -6.28 -8.65
CA GLN A 48 13.72 -7.18 -9.79
C GLN A 48 13.35 -8.60 -9.36
N LYS A 49 13.88 -9.06 -8.21
CA LYS A 49 13.54 -10.36 -7.62
C LYS A 49 12.06 -10.39 -7.18
N ALA A 50 11.58 -9.31 -6.53
CA ALA A 50 10.19 -9.20 -6.11
C ALA A 50 9.23 -9.17 -7.30
N ILE A 51 9.55 -8.41 -8.35
CA ILE A 51 8.76 -8.33 -9.59
C ILE A 51 8.67 -9.71 -10.26
N LYS A 52 9.81 -10.39 -10.44
CA LYS A 52 9.85 -11.73 -11.06
C LYS A 52 9.02 -12.74 -10.26
N ARG A 53 9.16 -12.76 -8.94
CA ARG A 53 8.39 -13.65 -8.05
C ARG A 53 6.89 -13.40 -8.16
N HIS A 54 6.48 -12.14 -8.13
CA HIS A 54 5.09 -11.75 -8.25
C HIS A 54 4.47 -12.18 -9.58
N LEU A 55 5.14 -11.88 -10.69
CA LEU A 55 4.68 -12.28 -12.03
C LEU A 55 4.68 -13.81 -12.21
N GLN A 56 5.60 -14.52 -11.57
CA GLN A 56 5.60 -15.98 -11.59
C GLN A 56 4.40 -16.53 -10.82
N GLN A 57 4.09 -16.00 -9.64
CA GLN A 57 2.91 -16.37 -8.86
C GLN A 57 1.61 -16.17 -9.66
N ILE A 58 1.46 -15.02 -10.33
CA ILE A 58 0.32 -14.73 -11.21
C ILE A 58 0.24 -15.74 -12.35
N LYS A 59 1.35 -16.02 -13.01
CA LYS A 59 1.44 -17.02 -14.10
C LYS A 59 0.99 -18.40 -13.62
N ASP A 60 1.38 -18.81 -12.42
CA ASP A 60 1.01 -20.11 -11.85
C ASP A 60 -0.49 -20.17 -11.48
N ILE A 61 -1.06 -19.07 -11.00
CA ILE A 61 -2.51 -18.96 -10.79
C ILE A 61 -3.24 -19.10 -12.12
N ILE A 62 -2.85 -18.36 -13.16
CA ILE A 62 -3.45 -18.42 -14.50
C ILE A 62 -3.36 -19.84 -15.06
N ARG A 63 -2.23 -20.53 -14.88
CA ARG A 63 -2.04 -21.92 -15.30
C ARG A 63 -2.97 -22.89 -14.59
N ARG A 64 -3.13 -22.76 -13.28
CA ARG A 64 -4.05 -23.61 -12.49
C ARG A 64 -5.51 -23.39 -12.88
N HIS A 65 -5.87 -22.17 -13.30
CA HIS A 65 -7.24 -21.81 -13.70
C HIS A 65 -7.49 -21.93 -15.21
N ARG A 66 -6.79 -22.82 -15.92
CA ARG A 66 -6.97 -23.01 -17.39
C ARG A 66 -8.39 -23.40 -17.77
N GLY A 67 -9.00 -24.32 -17.02
CA GLY A 67 -10.36 -24.79 -17.23
C GLY A 67 -11.42 -24.03 -16.41
N ALA A 68 -11.02 -23.23 -15.44
CA ALA A 68 -11.90 -22.57 -14.52
C ALA A 68 -12.74 -21.45 -15.15
N PRO A 69 -13.91 -21.10 -14.63
CA PRO A 69 -14.66 -19.93 -15.03
C PRO A 69 -13.81 -18.65 -14.87
N ARG A 70 -14.12 -17.64 -15.67
CA ARG A 70 -13.44 -16.35 -15.66
C ARG A 70 -13.49 -15.65 -14.31
N GLU A 71 -14.66 -15.74 -13.68
CA GLU A 71 -14.96 -15.23 -12.33
C GLU A 71 -13.99 -15.81 -11.27
N ALA A 72 -13.80 -17.12 -11.25
CA ALA A 72 -12.88 -17.77 -10.33
C ALA A 72 -11.41 -17.33 -10.56
N LEU A 73 -11.02 -17.10 -11.80
CA LEU A 73 -9.69 -16.57 -12.12
C LEU A 73 -9.52 -15.14 -11.61
N ILE A 74 -10.52 -14.26 -11.80
CA ILE A 74 -10.51 -12.88 -11.31
C ILE A 74 -10.44 -12.87 -9.77
N ALA A 75 -11.28 -13.67 -9.11
CA ALA A 75 -11.29 -13.79 -7.66
C ALA A 75 -9.94 -14.25 -7.08
N ALA A 76 -9.25 -15.16 -7.78
CA ALA A 76 -7.93 -15.62 -7.36
C ALA A 76 -6.80 -14.60 -7.61
N LEU A 77 -6.91 -13.77 -8.66
CA LEU A 77 -5.87 -12.79 -9.02
C LEU A 77 -5.97 -11.49 -8.23
N ASN A 78 -7.18 -10.98 -8.00
CA ASN A 78 -7.41 -9.67 -7.39
C ASN A 78 -6.70 -9.48 -6.04
N PRO A 79 -6.78 -10.41 -5.07
CA PRO A 79 -6.08 -10.26 -3.79
C PRO A 79 -4.57 -10.18 -3.94
N ILE A 80 -4.01 -10.93 -4.88
CA ILE A 80 -2.55 -10.97 -5.13
C ILE A 80 -2.06 -9.67 -5.77
N ILE A 81 -2.79 -9.17 -6.77
CA ILE A 81 -2.47 -7.91 -7.46
C ILE A 81 -2.57 -6.75 -6.47
N TRP A 82 -3.70 -6.66 -5.77
CA TRP A 82 -3.96 -5.58 -4.83
C TRP A 82 -3.01 -5.59 -3.64
N GLY A 83 -2.78 -6.75 -3.01
CA GLY A 83 -1.86 -6.88 -1.87
C GLY A 83 -0.43 -6.48 -2.23
N TRP A 84 0.06 -6.90 -3.41
CA TRP A 84 1.39 -6.53 -3.90
C TRP A 84 1.50 -5.03 -4.19
N ALA A 85 0.47 -4.44 -4.82
CA ALA A 85 0.42 -3.02 -5.11
C ALA A 85 0.38 -2.18 -3.82
N LEU A 86 -0.42 -2.57 -2.82
CA LEU A 86 -0.47 -1.91 -1.51
C LEU A 86 0.88 -1.94 -0.79
N TYR A 87 1.58 -3.07 -0.82
CA TYR A 87 2.90 -3.19 -0.22
C TYR A 87 3.92 -2.25 -0.86
N HIS A 88 3.93 -2.16 -2.18
CA HIS A 88 4.92 -1.37 -2.92
C HIS A 88 4.53 0.10 -3.15
N ARG A 89 3.31 0.52 -2.82
CA ARG A 89 2.83 1.89 -3.05
C ARG A 89 3.62 2.98 -2.30
N THR A 90 4.35 2.60 -1.26
CA THR A 90 5.20 3.53 -0.47
C THR A 90 6.47 3.95 -1.21
N GLY A 91 6.88 3.18 -2.22
CA GLY A 91 8.05 3.42 -3.05
C GLY A 91 7.76 4.12 -4.38
N VAL A 92 8.78 4.16 -5.23
CA VAL A 92 8.67 4.66 -6.62
C VAL A 92 8.26 3.48 -7.51
N ALA A 93 6.98 3.12 -7.50
CA ALA A 93 6.48 1.88 -8.11
C ALA A 93 5.58 2.09 -9.34
N LYS A 94 5.11 3.32 -9.65
CA LYS A 94 4.09 3.55 -10.68
C LYS A 94 4.43 2.93 -12.04
N ARG A 95 5.65 3.16 -12.52
CA ARG A 95 6.12 2.55 -13.79
C ARG A 95 6.13 1.02 -13.73
N VAL A 96 6.55 0.46 -12.60
CA VAL A 96 6.56 -1.00 -12.41
C VAL A 96 5.15 -1.56 -12.37
N PHE A 97 4.18 -0.84 -11.81
CA PHE A 97 2.77 -1.22 -11.82
C PHE A 97 2.24 -1.33 -13.25
N THR A 98 2.45 -0.31 -14.07
CA THR A 98 2.06 -0.34 -15.48
C THR A 98 2.74 -1.50 -16.24
N GLU A 99 4.03 -1.74 -16.01
CA GLU A 99 4.77 -2.85 -16.63
C GLU A 99 4.22 -4.24 -16.19
N CYS A 100 3.83 -4.39 -14.92
CA CYS A 100 3.18 -5.61 -14.42
C CYS A 100 1.80 -5.82 -15.07
N ASP A 101 0.99 -4.76 -15.15
CA ASP A 101 -0.35 -4.84 -15.76
C ASP A 101 -0.28 -5.23 -17.24
N MET A 102 0.69 -4.69 -17.99
CA MET A 102 0.94 -5.10 -19.37
C MET A 102 1.30 -6.60 -19.48
N ARG A 103 2.17 -7.08 -18.60
CA ARG A 103 2.56 -8.50 -18.61
C ARG A 103 1.40 -9.42 -18.23
N ILE A 104 0.56 -9.01 -17.29
CA ILE A 104 -0.65 -9.76 -16.92
C ILE A 104 -1.63 -9.79 -18.10
N PHE A 105 -1.82 -8.66 -18.79
CA PHE A 105 -2.62 -8.62 -20.01
C PHE A 105 -2.15 -9.65 -21.04
N GLU A 106 -0.86 -9.74 -21.34
CA GLU A 106 -0.32 -10.73 -22.26
C GLU A 106 -0.54 -12.17 -21.78
N MET A 107 -0.38 -12.44 -20.48
CA MET A 107 -0.67 -13.78 -19.92
C MET A 107 -2.15 -14.15 -20.06
N LEU A 108 -3.07 -13.22 -19.83
CA LEU A 108 -4.50 -13.42 -19.99
C LEU A 108 -4.92 -13.56 -21.45
N LYS A 109 -4.26 -12.86 -22.36
CA LYS A 109 -4.43 -13.01 -23.81
C LYS A 109 -4.07 -14.44 -24.26
N TRP A 110 -2.95 -14.98 -23.79
CA TRP A 110 -2.59 -16.39 -24.04
C TRP A 110 -3.59 -17.37 -23.42
N TRP A 111 -4.06 -17.11 -22.21
CA TRP A 111 -5.09 -17.92 -21.55
C TRP A 111 -6.38 -17.93 -22.37
N ALA A 112 -6.87 -16.78 -22.85
CA ALA A 112 -8.09 -16.68 -23.65
C ALA A 112 -7.96 -17.39 -25.00
N ARG A 113 -6.84 -17.20 -25.70
CA ARG A 113 -6.57 -17.88 -26.98
C ARG A 113 -6.49 -19.39 -26.82
N ARG A 114 -5.90 -19.89 -25.75
CA ARG A 114 -5.81 -21.32 -25.49
C ARG A 114 -7.17 -21.97 -25.22
N ARG A 115 -8.10 -21.23 -24.66
CA ARG A 115 -9.49 -21.69 -24.47
C ARG A 115 -10.29 -21.73 -25.76
N HIS A 116 -9.92 -20.90 -26.73
CA HIS A 116 -10.63 -20.76 -27.99
C HIS A 116 -9.66 -20.81 -29.19
N PRO A 117 -9.04 -21.99 -29.42
CA PRO A 117 -7.98 -22.11 -30.44
C PRO A 117 -8.47 -21.82 -31.86
N ARG A 118 -9.77 -22.06 -32.14
CA ARG A 118 -10.40 -21.84 -33.45
C ARG A 118 -10.98 -20.41 -33.62
N LYS A 119 -10.86 -19.54 -32.62
CA LYS A 119 -11.39 -18.16 -32.68
C LYS A 119 -10.27 -17.15 -32.88
N SER A 120 -10.60 -16.05 -33.57
CA SER A 120 -9.66 -14.93 -33.75
C SER A 120 -9.39 -14.20 -32.43
N TRP A 121 -8.27 -13.48 -32.37
CA TRP A 121 -7.97 -12.64 -31.22
C TRP A 121 -9.05 -11.58 -30.96
N GLY A 122 -9.55 -10.94 -32.01
CA GLY A 122 -10.63 -9.94 -31.89
C GLY A 122 -11.91 -10.50 -31.26
N TRP A 123 -12.25 -11.79 -31.55
CA TRP A 123 -13.36 -12.45 -30.88
C TRP A 123 -13.08 -12.68 -29.39
N CYS A 124 -11.88 -13.19 -29.05
CA CYS A 124 -11.46 -13.37 -27.65
C CYS A 124 -11.48 -12.04 -26.88
N TYR A 125 -10.96 -11.00 -27.52
CA TYR A 125 -10.90 -9.67 -26.92
C TYR A 125 -12.31 -9.16 -26.57
N ARG A 126 -13.24 -9.14 -27.52
CA ARG A 126 -14.63 -8.72 -27.28
C ARG A 126 -15.37 -9.58 -26.25
N ARG A 127 -15.00 -10.86 -26.12
CA ARG A 127 -15.62 -11.76 -25.14
C ARG A 127 -15.12 -11.54 -23.72
N TYR A 128 -13.85 -11.26 -23.52
CA TYR A 128 -13.19 -11.25 -22.21
C TYR A 128 -12.86 -9.86 -21.70
N TRP A 129 -12.73 -8.88 -22.56
CA TRP A 129 -12.45 -7.49 -22.19
C TRP A 129 -13.62 -6.60 -22.57
N ARG A 130 -14.07 -5.80 -21.61
CA ARG A 130 -15.15 -4.83 -21.79
C ARG A 130 -14.79 -3.51 -21.15
N GLN A 131 -15.46 -2.46 -21.57
CA GLN A 131 -15.32 -1.15 -20.96
C GLN A 131 -15.93 -1.16 -19.56
N HIS A 132 -15.13 -0.74 -18.58
CA HIS A 132 -15.54 -0.57 -17.20
C HIS A 132 -14.88 0.70 -16.65
N ASN A 133 -15.67 1.67 -16.13
CA ASN A 133 -15.19 2.97 -15.63
C ASN A 133 -14.25 3.71 -16.59
N GLY A 134 -14.59 3.75 -17.88
CA GLY A 134 -13.82 4.46 -18.92
C GLY A 134 -12.56 3.71 -19.39
N ARG A 135 -12.28 2.50 -18.88
CA ARG A 135 -11.11 1.69 -19.21
C ARG A 135 -11.52 0.28 -19.63
N ILE A 136 -10.77 -0.30 -20.56
CA ILE A 136 -10.99 -1.68 -20.97
C ILE A 136 -10.33 -2.61 -19.97
N SER A 137 -11.14 -3.48 -19.34
CA SER A 137 -10.73 -4.38 -18.28
C SER A 137 -11.14 -5.83 -18.58
N PHE A 138 -10.36 -6.78 -18.07
CA PHE A 138 -10.74 -8.18 -18.09
C PHE A 138 -11.86 -8.41 -17.07
N THR A 139 -13.04 -8.86 -17.54
CA THR A 139 -14.24 -8.94 -16.71
C THR A 139 -15.19 -10.03 -17.18
N ASP A 140 -15.98 -10.56 -16.25
CA ASP A 140 -17.12 -11.44 -16.55
C ASP A 140 -18.46 -10.71 -16.64
N GLY A 141 -18.47 -9.42 -16.34
CA GLY A 141 -19.63 -8.55 -16.22
C GLY A 141 -19.94 -8.17 -14.77
N ASN A 142 -19.76 -9.08 -13.82
CA ASN A 142 -19.99 -8.85 -12.38
C ASN A 142 -18.68 -8.55 -11.64
N SER A 143 -17.62 -9.27 -12.01
CA SER A 143 -16.29 -9.10 -11.42
C SER A 143 -15.32 -8.48 -12.42
N VAL A 144 -14.42 -7.63 -11.94
CA VAL A 144 -13.42 -6.93 -12.76
C VAL A 144 -12.03 -7.20 -12.21
N LEU A 145 -11.09 -7.48 -13.10
CA LEU A 145 -9.69 -7.59 -12.71
C LEU A 145 -9.16 -6.21 -12.33
N VAL A 146 -8.59 -6.10 -11.14
CA VAL A 146 -7.94 -4.87 -10.66
C VAL A 146 -6.60 -4.64 -11.36
N PHE A 147 -6.20 -3.39 -11.47
CA PHE A 147 -4.88 -3.02 -11.96
C PHE A 147 -3.99 -2.56 -10.81
N HIS A 148 -2.70 -2.89 -10.87
CA HIS A 148 -1.72 -2.31 -9.94
C HIS A 148 -1.71 -0.79 -10.03
N GLU A 149 -1.83 -0.29 -11.27
CA GLU A 149 -1.81 1.13 -11.59
C GLU A 149 -2.91 1.94 -10.90
N ASP A 150 -4.05 1.34 -10.55
CA ASP A 150 -5.13 2.01 -9.83
C ASP A 150 -4.75 2.32 -8.38
N THR A 151 -3.71 1.66 -7.85
CA THR A 151 -3.21 1.93 -6.51
C THR A 151 -2.43 3.24 -6.47
N PRO A 152 -2.88 4.24 -5.68
CA PRO A 152 -2.18 5.52 -5.56
C PRO A 152 -0.85 5.34 -4.84
N ILE A 153 0.20 6.02 -5.33
CA ILE A 153 1.49 6.09 -4.64
C ILE A 153 1.36 6.96 -3.40
N GLN A 154 1.67 6.41 -2.25
CA GLN A 154 1.53 7.06 -0.95
C GLN A 154 2.84 6.93 -0.16
N ARG A 155 3.71 7.93 -0.32
CA ARG A 155 5.05 7.93 0.27
C ARG A 155 5.01 8.29 1.75
N HIS A 156 5.95 7.71 2.51
CA HIS A 156 6.21 8.17 3.86
C HIS A 156 6.66 9.63 3.88
N VAL A 157 6.20 10.37 4.87
CA VAL A 157 6.64 11.74 5.12
C VAL A 157 8.11 11.71 5.53
N LYS A 158 8.95 12.53 4.89
CA LYS A 158 10.38 12.62 5.23
C LYS A 158 10.59 13.12 6.66
N VAL A 159 11.58 12.56 7.34
CA VAL A 159 12.02 13.07 8.65
C VAL A 159 12.63 14.47 8.45
N ARG A 160 12.32 15.40 9.34
CA ARG A 160 12.76 16.79 9.27
C ARG A 160 14.16 16.92 9.88
N GLY A 161 15.14 17.40 9.12
CA GLY A 161 16.49 17.66 9.61
C GLY A 161 17.13 16.42 10.25
N ASP A 162 17.71 16.62 11.41
CA ASP A 162 18.43 15.59 12.18
C ASP A 162 17.57 14.93 13.26
N LYS A 163 16.23 14.99 13.12
CA LYS A 163 15.28 14.37 14.05
C LYS A 163 15.48 12.86 14.14
N SER A 164 15.51 12.36 15.36
CA SER A 164 15.62 10.94 15.70
C SER A 164 14.40 10.48 16.50
N PRO A 165 13.92 9.22 16.34
CA PRO A 165 12.84 8.67 17.18
C PRO A 165 13.17 8.69 18.68
N TYR A 166 14.44 8.88 19.03
CA TYR A 166 14.97 8.93 20.41
C TYR A 166 15.27 10.35 20.89
N ASP A 167 14.88 11.40 20.15
CA ASP A 167 15.14 12.81 20.52
C ASP A 167 14.16 13.38 21.55
N GLY A 168 13.17 12.60 21.96
CA GLY A 168 12.15 13.00 22.95
C GLY A 168 11.06 13.94 22.41
N ASP A 169 11.12 14.35 21.13
CA ASP A 169 10.09 15.19 20.49
C ASP A 169 8.85 14.35 20.10
N TRP A 170 8.16 13.83 21.09
CA TRP A 170 6.97 13.01 20.91
C TRP A 170 5.86 13.70 20.10
N PRO A 171 5.56 14.99 20.28
CA PRO A 171 4.57 15.68 19.45
C PRO A 171 4.88 15.60 17.96
N TYR A 172 6.14 15.78 17.57
CA TYR A 172 6.56 15.66 16.19
C TYR A 172 6.36 14.23 15.66
N TRP A 173 6.80 13.22 16.41
CA TRP A 173 6.76 11.83 15.99
C TRP A 173 5.33 11.29 15.91
N ILE A 174 4.47 11.67 16.83
CA ILE A 174 3.06 11.25 16.86
C ILE A 174 2.27 11.85 15.70
N LEU A 175 2.46 13.12 15.39
CA LEU A 175 1.86 13.74 14.21
C LEU A 175 2.32 13.07 12.92
N ARG A 176 3.53 12.52 12.93
CA ARG A 176 4.08 11.74 11.83
C ARG A 176 3.44 10.35 11.73
N LEU A 177 3.17 9.66 12.83
CA LEU A 177 2.42 8.40 12.85
C LEU A 177 1.01 8.58 12.26
N GLY A 178 0.36 9.71 12.51
CA GLY A 178 -0.93 10.07 11.89
C GLY A 178 -0.84 10.31 10.36
N ARG A 179 0.34 10.24 9.76
CA ARG A 179 0.57 10.34 8.30
C ARG A 179 1.23 9.10 7.71
N ASP A 180 1.27 8.02 8.48
CA ASP A 180 1.89 6.76 8.05
C ASP A 180 1.00 6.07 7.01
N PRO A 181 1.47 5.88 5.77
CA PRO A 181 0.69 5.25 4.71
C PRO A 181 0.47 3.75 4.91
N THR A 182 1.18 3.13 5.85
CA THR A 182 1.01 1.71 6.17
C THR A 182 -0.11 1.46 7.16
N LYS A 183 -0.51 2.49 7.93
CA LYS A 183 -1.61 2.38 8.90
C LYS A 183 -2.98 2.57 8.24
N PRO A 184 -4.03 1.96 8.78
CA PRO A 184 -5.39 2.19 8.30
C PRO A 184 -5.76 3.67 8.32
N ILE A 185 -6.41 4.16 7.27
CA ILE A 185 -6.79 5.58 7.12
C ILE A 185 -7.62 6.08 8.32
N ARG A 186 -8.46 5.20 8.89
CA ARG A 186 -9.27 5.53 10.06
C ARG A 186 -8.42 5.85 11.28
N VAL A 187 -7.43 5.00 11.56
CA VAL A 187 -6.48 5.21 12.67
C VAL A 187 -5.70 6.51 12.47
N THR A 188 -5.19 6.75 11.27
CA THR A 188 -4.40 7.96 10.98
C THR A 188 -5.22 9.23 11.14
N ARG A 189 -6.49 9.25 10.70
CA ARG A 189 -7.40 10.39 10.86
C ARG A 189 -7.76 10.66 12.33
N LEU A 190 -8.05 9.61 13.09
CA LEU A 190 -8.33 9.74 14.53
C LEU A 190 -7.11 10.23 15.29
N THR A 191 -5.92 9.68 15.02
CA THR A 191 -4.66 10.17 15.60
C THR A 191 -4.45 11.67 15.35
N GLN A 192 -4.73 12.14 14.13
CA GLN A 192 -4.63 13.57 13.81
C GLN A 192 -5.65 14.41 14.56
N ARG A 193 -6.92 13.97 14.61
CA ARG A 193 -8.00 14.66 15.32
C ARG A 193 -7.70 14.81 16.80
N GLN A 194 -7.21 13.75 17.43
CA GLN A 194 -6.87 13.71 18.87
C GLN A 194 -5.48 14.28 19.17
N LYS A 195 -4.80 14.87 18.17
CA LYS A 195 -3.43 15.41 18.33
C LYS A 195 -2.45 14.39 18.91
N GLY A 196 -2.67 13.10 18.60
CA GLY A 196 -1.83 11.99 19.05
C GLY A 196 -2.01 11.58 20.51
N ARG A 197 -3.09 11.97 21.17
CA ARG A 197 -3.36 11.64 22.57
C ARG A 197 -4.51 10.67 22.72
N CYS A 198 -4.40 9.79 23.69
CA CYS A 198 -5.51 8.97 24.16
C CYS A 198 -6.56 9.86 24.84
N ILE A 199 -7.82 9.74 24.45
CA ILE A 199 -8.90 10.56 25.03
C ILE A 199 -9.13 10.24 26.52
N MET A 200 -8.86 9.00 26.94
CA MET A 200 -9.11 8.53 28.30
C MET A 200 -8.04 9.00 29.30
N CYS A 201 -6.75 8.81 28.98
CA CYS A 201 -5.66 9.13 29.91
C CYS A 201 -4.88 10.41 29.54
N GLY A 202 -5.15 11.01 28.38
CA GLY A 202 -4.47 12.22 27.90
C GLY A 202 -3.01 12.03 27.48
N LEU A 203 -2.43 10.83 27.68
CA LEU A 203 -1.06 10.53 27.30
C LEU A 203 -0.91 10.37 25.78
N TYR A 204 0.27 10.64 25.27
CA TYR A 204 0.59 10.44 23.88
C TYR A 204 0.71 8.95 23.53
N PHE A 205 0.22 8.57 22.33
CA PHE A 205 0.48 7.26 21.78
C PHE A 205 1.96 7.13 21.37
N LYS A 206 2.59 6.05 21.75
CA LYS A 206 3.94 5.69 21.31
C LYS A 206 3.89 4.72 20.15
N ALA A 207 5.02 4.48 19.49
CA ALA A 207 5.09 3.57 18.34
C ALA A 207 4.79 2.11 18.71
N GLU A 208 5.16 1.73 19.92
CA GLU A 208 4.97 0.39 20.51
C GLU A 208 3.60 0.18 21.16
N ASP A 209 2.81 1.23 21.34
CA ASP A 209 1.51 1.12 21.99
C ASP A 209 0.49 0.37 21.13
N ILE A 210 -0.25 -0.50 21.76
CA ILE A 210 -1.47 -1.08 21.19
C ILE A 210 -2.54 0.00 21.25
N VAL A 211 -3.03 0.40 20.07
CA VAL A 211 -4.04 1.44 19.93
C VAL A 211 -5.31 0.84 19.35
N GLU A 212 -6.43 1.06 20.03
CA GLU A 212 -7.72 0.50 19.68
C GLU A 212 -8.75 1.61 19.37
N ILE A 213 -9.69 1.29 18.47
CA ILE A 213 -10.80 2.19 18.13
C ILE A 213 -11.97 1.86 19.04
N HIS A 214 -12.38 2.82 19.84
CA HIS A 214 -13.56 2.73 20.70
C HIS A 214 -14.78 3.32 19.99
N HIS A 215 -15.94 2.65 20.14
CA HIS A 215 -17.24 3.10 19.66
C HIS A 215 -18.06 3.57 20.87
N TRP A 216 -18.33 4.88 20.96
CA TRP A 216 -19.01 5.48 22.13
C TRP A 216 -20.43 4.95 22.34
N ASP A 217 -21.15 4.65 21.26
CA ASP A 217 -22.51 4.10 21.32
C ASP A 217 -22.55 2.57 21.51
N GLY A 218 -21.39 1.91 21.64
CA GLY A 218 -21.28 0.44 21.73
C GLY A 218 -21.57 -0.30 20.43
N ASP A 219 -22.10 0.36 19.41
CA ASP A 219 -22.38 -0.25 18.11
C ASP A 219 -21.15 -0.27 17.20
N ARG A 220 -20.52 -1.43 17.06
CA ARG A 220 -19.35 -1.64 16.19
C ARG A 220 -19.64 -1.43 14.70
N SER A 221 -20.91 -1.40 14.30
CA SER A 221 -21.33 -1.12 12.92
C SER A 221 -21.36 0.38 12.62
N ASN A 222 -21.53 1.24 13.64
CA ASN A 222 -21.57 2.68 13.50
C ASN A 222 -20.17 3.30 13.38
N ASN A 223 -19.67 3.31 12.15
CA ASN A 223 -18.33 3.79 11.82
C ASN A 223 -18.26 5.30 11.52
N ARG A 224 -19.21 6.10 11.98
CA ARG A 224 -19.16 7.57 11.85
C ARG A 224 -18.04 8.12 12.71
N TYR A 225 -17.20 9.00 12.15
CA TYR A 225 -16.03 9.55 12.88
C TYR A 225 -16.36 10.24 14.20
N ARG A 226 -17.56 10.82 14.36
CA ARG A 226 -18.03 11.40 15.62
C ARG A 226 -18.22 10.36 16.73
N ASN A 227 -18.45 9.11 16.37
CA ASN A 227 -18.65 7.98 17.28
C ASN A 227 -17.34 7.24 17.59
N LEU A 228 -16.23 7.58 16.96
CA LEU A 228 -14.98 6.84 17.05
C LEU A 228 -13.91 7.66 17.76
N GLU A 229 -13.20 7.02 18.69
CA GLU A 229 -12.02 7.55 19.34
C GLU A 229 -10.91 6.52 19.42
N LEU A 230 -9.66 6.97 19.51
CA LEU A 230 -8.52 6.10 19.75
C LEU A 230 -8.17 6.08 21.23
N LEU A 231 -7.98 4.89 21.75
CA LEU A 231 -7.54 4.62 23.10
C LEU A 231 -6.29 3.75 23.09
N HIS A 232 -5.48 3.83 24.14
CA HIS A 232 -4.53 2.74 24.43
C HIS A 232 -5.31 1.47 24.75
N GLY A 233 -4.80 0.30 24.38
CA GLY A 233 -5.44 -0.99 24.64
C GLY A 233 -5.84 -1.13 26.12
N HIS A 234 -4.91 -0.83 27.05
CA HIS A 234 -5.20 -0.88 28.49
C HIS A 234 -6.28 0.13 28.96
N CYS A 235 -6.44 1.26 28.27
CA CYS A 235 -7.51 2.22 28.55
C CYS A 235 -8.85 1.70 28.02
N HIS A 236 -8.85 1.08 26.85
CA HIS A 236 -10.02 0.44 26.26
C HIS A 236 -10.51 -0.72 27.13
N ASP A 237 -9.60 -1.56 27.62
CA ASP A 237 -9.93 -2.66 28.55
C ASP A 237 -10.54 -2.15 29.86
N LYS A 238 -10.10 -0.99 30.37
CA LYS A 238 -10.68 -0.38 31.56
C LYS A 238 -12.13 0.06 31.36
N ILE A 239 -12.47 0.56 30.19
CA ILE A 239 -13.86 0.94 29.86
C ILE A 239 -14.76 -0.30 29.82
N HIS A 240 -14.29 -1.38 29.18
CA HIS A 240 -15.08 -2.60 29.00
C HIS A 240 -14.98 -3.57 30.18
N GLY A 241 -13.88 -3.54 30.97
CA GLY A 241 -13.63 -4.49 32.06
C GLY A 241 -14.18 -4.11 33.43
N LYS A 242 -14.61 -2.85 33.62
CA LYS A 242 -15.27 -2.41 34.85
C LYS A 242 -16.47 -1.57 34.40
N GLY A 243 -17.70 -2.03 34.55
CA GLY A 243 -18.94 -1.31 34.27
C GLY A 243 -18.93 0.21 34.62
N VAL A 244 -17.95 0.93 34.12
CA VAL A 244 -17.84 2.37 34.19
C VAL A 244 -18.77 2.89 33.11
N CYS A 245 -19.88 3.50 33.54
CA CYS A 245 -20.83 4.22 32.72
C CYS A 245 -20.14 4.99 31.59
N ASP A 246 -20.62 4.75 30.38
CA ASP A 246 -20.28 5.48 29.16
C ASP A 246 -20.69 6.95 29.21
N LYS A 247 -20.12 7.74 30.15
CA LYS A 247 -20.23 9.20 30.07
C LYS A 247 -19.22 9.68 29.06
N ASP A 248 -19.70 10.27 27.97
CA ASP A 248 -18.86 10.93 26.97
C ASP A 248 -18.03 12.01 27.67
N PRO A 249 -16.68 11.96 27.68
CA PRO A 249 -15.85 12.96 28.33
C PRO A 249 -15.93 14.34 27.68
N ARG A 250 -16.84 14.53 26.72
CA ARG A 250 -17.13 15.81 26.04
C ARG A 250 -18.40 16.51 26.57
N ASP A 251 -19.18 15.87 27.45
CA ASP A 251 -20.26 16.45 28.23
C ASP A 251 -19.70 16.95 29.57
#